data_5db68e70a3b509d84c07fcd663e2388e
#
_entry.id   5db68e70a3b509d84c07fcd663e2388e
#
_cell.length_a   1.000
_cell.length_b   1.000
_cell.length_c   1.000
_cell.angle_alpha   90.00
_cell.angle_beta   90.00
_cell.angle_gamma   90.00
#
_symmetry.space_group_name_H-M   'P 1'
#
loop_
_entity.id
_entity.type
_entity.pdbx_description
1 polymer ?
#
loop_
_entity_poly.entity_id
_entity_poly.type
_entity_poly.pdbx_seq_one_letter_code
_entity_poly.pdbx_strand_id
1 'polypeptide(L)'
;MEIDLNELQLMAENARDNLKAAAASVGRKLKIYLHWTAGKHYTTFDDYHICIDGDGAMIQMNDFEEILSATYHRNTGSVAITLCCCADAVAYADGTYDLGEYPPTTQQIESMAQCVATLCTGFDIPIDIEHVMTHAEAANNQDGVYCHEPYGPGNGCERWDLAVLEQGDNWMSGGDIIRFLNYLCGS
;
A
#
# COMPACT_ATOMS: atom_id res chain seq x y z
N MET A 1 -1.06 -15.78 8.25
CA MET A 1 -1.00 -17.03 7.45
C MET A 1 -0.50 -16.68 6.06
N GLU A 2 0.46 -17.43 5.50
CA GLU A 2 0.87 -17.25 4.10
C GLU A 2 -0.27 -17.65 3.18
N ILE A 3 -0.51 -16.87 2.14
CA ILE A 3 -1.61 -17.06 1.17
C ILE A 3 -1.10 -16.95 -0.26
N ASP A 4 -1.77 -17.63 -1.19
CA ASP A 4 -1.50 -17.50 -2.62
C ASP A 4 -2.47 -16.51 -3.32
N LEU A 5 -2.23 -16.26 -4.62
CA LEU A 5 -3.05 -15.32 -5.40
C LEU A 5 -4.50 -15.81 -5.58
N ASN A 6 -4.77 -17.13 -5.60
CA ASN A 6 -6.13 -17.65 -5.73
C ASN A 6 -6.91 -17.44 -4.43
N GLU A 7 -6.26 -17.71 -3.28
CA GLU A 7 -6.82 -17.46 -1.96
C GLU A 7 -7.11 -15.96 -1.78
N LEU A 8 -6.16 -15.11 -2.17
CA LEU A 8 -6.28 -13.66 -2.13
C LEU A 8 -7.48 -13.17 -2.96
N GLN A 9 -7.64 -13.69 -4.18
CA GLN A 9 -8.78 -13.32 -5.03
C GLN A 9 -10.11 -13.71 -4.40
N LEU A 10 -10.22 -14.93 -3.88
CA LEU A 10 -11.43 -15.40 -3.22
C LEU A 10 -11.78 -14.57 -1.98
N MET A 11 -10.78 -14.20 -1.17
CA MET A 11 -10.98 -13.31 -0.03
C MET A 11 -11.50 -11.94 -0.48
N ALA A 12 -10.96 -11.38 -1.56
CA ALA A 12 -11.40 -10.10 -2.11
C ALA A 12 -12.84 -10.16 -2.63
N GLU A 13 -13.19 -11.22 -3.38
CA GLU A 13 -14.55 -11.44 -3.89
C GLU A 13 -15.56 -11.52 -2.76
N ASN A 14 -15.24 -12.23 -1.67
CA ASN A 14 -16.10 -12.38 -0.50
C ASN A 14 -16.32 -11.08 0.27
N ALA A 15 -15.29 -10.23 0.41
CA ALA A 15 -15.35 -8.99 1.17
C ALA A 15 -15.87 -7.79 0.35
N ARG A 16 -15.92 -7.90 -0.98
CA ARG A 16 -16.16 -6.81 -1.93
C ARG A 16 -17.37 -5.94 -1.59
N ASP A 17 -18.53 -6.56 -1.44
CA ASP A 17 -19.78 -5.82 -1.30
C ASP A 17 -19.85 -5.09 0.04
N ASN A 18 -19.35 -5.71 1.12
CA ASN A 18 -19.28 -5.10 2.44
C ASN A 18 -18.28 -3.92 2.46
N LEU A 19 -17.12 -4.07 1.83
CA LEU A 19 -16.13 -2.99 1.72
C LEU A 19 -16.65 -1.82 0.87
N LYS A 20 -17.30 -2.10 -0.27
CA LYS A 20 -17.93 -1.04 -1.09
C LYS A 20 -19.01 -0.29 -0.30
N ALA A 21 -19.84 -1.01 0.47
CA ALA A 21 -20.85 -0.40 1.32
C ALA A 21 -20.23 0.43 2.45
N ALA A 22 -19.19 -0.08 3.12
CA ALA A 22 -18.47 0.65 4.16
C ALA A 22 -17.83 1.94 3.63
N ALA A 23 -17.17 1.89 2.48
CA ALA A 23 -16.59 3.07 1.83
C ALA A 23 -17.69 4.11 1.48
N ALA A 24 -18.80 3.66 0.89
CA ALA A 24 -19.93 4.51 0.54
C ALA A 24 -20.56 5.19 1.76
N SER A 25 -20.61 4.52 2.92
CA SER A 25 -21.16 5.06 4.16
C SER A 25 -20.40 6.31 4.66
N VAL A 26 -19.16 6.49 4.26
CA VAL A 26 -18.31 7.65 4.57
C VAL A 26 -18.05 8.51 3.33
N GLY A 27 -18.84 8.35 2.27
CA GLY A 27 -18.77 9.16 1.05
C GLY A 27 -17.54 8.90 0.19
N ARG A 28 -16.96 7.70 0.26
CA ARG A 28 -15.74 7.31 -0.48
C ARG A 28 -15.98 6.09 -1.37
N LYS A 29 -15.01 5.83 -2.24
CA LYS A 29 -14.88 4.56 -2.99
C LYS A 29 -13.99 3.60 -2.19
N LEU A 30 -14.16 2.30 -2.41
CA LEU A 30 -13.23 1.28 -1.93
C LEU A 30 -11.83 1.59 -2.49
N LYS A 31 -10.82 1.55 -1.62
CA LYS A 31 -9.42 1.82 -1.97
C LYS A 31 -8.49 0.77 -1.39
N ILE A 32 -7.37 0.57 -2.08
CA ILE A 32 -6.21 -0.16 -1.58
C ILE A 32 -5.13 0.89 -1.28
N TYR A 33 -4.69 0.95 -0.02
CA TYR A 33 -3.56 1.79 0.38
C TYR A 33 -2.31 0.94 0.53
N LEU A 34 -1.22 1.40 -0.07
CA LEU A 34 0.06 0.72 -0.13
C LEU A 34 1.06 1.38 0.83
N HIS A 35 1.77 0.55 1.58
CA HIS A 35 2.65 0.96 2.67
C HIS A 35 3.99 0.27 2.62
N TRP A 36 4.93 0.75 3.41
CA TRP A 36 6.01 -0.04 3.98
C TRP A 36 5.95 -0.02 5.50
N THR A 37 6.53 -1.02 6.16
CA THR A 37 6.46 -1.15 7.61
C THR A 37 7.43 -0.23 8.37
N ALA A 38 8.41 0.37 7.70
CA ALA A 38 9.62 0.92 8.32
C ALA A 38 10.33 -0.11 9.23
N GLY A 39 10.24 -1.39 8.87
CA GLY A 39 10.79 -2.53 9.57
C GLY A 39 11.81 -3.31 8.72
N LYS A 40 12.19 -4.49 9.21
CA LYS A 40 13.08 -5.41 8.49
C LYS A 40 12.27 -6.33 7.58
N HIS A 41 12.92 -6.95 6.58
CA HIS A 41 12.29 -7.73 5.51
C HIS A 41 11.36 -8.87 5.98
N TYR A 42 11.51 -9.37 7.19
CA TYR A 42 10.70 -10.48 7.72
C TYR A 42 9.93 -10.11 9.00
N THR A 43 9.79 -8.80 9.28
CA THR A 43 9.03 -8.33 10.43
C THR A 43 7.65 -7.86 9.98
N THR A 44 6.61 -8.63 10.33
CA THR A 44 5.21 -8.31 10.06
C THR A 44 4.58 -7.49 11.18
N PHE A 45 3.53 -6.75 10.86
CA PHE A 45 2.76 -5.94 11.82
C PHE A 45 1.27 -6.15 11.58
N ASP A 46 0.48 -6.16 12.64
CA ASP A 46 -0.97 -6.36 12.63
C ASP A 46 -1.79 -5.08 12.32
N ASP A 47 -1.11 -3.98 12.03
CA ASP A 47 -1.74 -2.75 11.53
C ASP A 47 -2.20 -2.85 10.05
N TYR A 48 -1.87 -3.94 9.35
CA TYR A 48 -2.14 -4.14 7.92
C TYR A 48 -2.94 -5.42 7.67
N HIS A 49 -3.65 -5.48 6.52
CA HIS A 49 -4.37 -6.70 6.11
C HIS A 49 -3.41 -7.74 5.53
N ILE A 50 -2.49 -7.30 4.67
CA ILE A 50 -1.47 -8.14 4.04
C ILE A 50 -0.09 -7.53 4.27
N CYS A 51 0.84 -8.34 4.77
CA CYS A 51 2.28 -8.05 4.76
C CYS A 51 2.96 -8.85 3.66
N ILE A 52 3.90 -8.23 2.94
CA ILE A 52 4.75 -8.88 1.93
C ILE A 52 6.18 -8.88 2.46
N ASP A 53 6.72 -10.05 2.73
CA ASP A 53 8.07 -10.19 3.28
C ASP A 53 9.18 -10.03 2.24
N GLY A 54 10.44 -10.11 2.67
CA GLY A 54 11.61 -9.86 1.82
C GLY A 54 11.75 -10.78 0.62
N ASP A 55 11.16 -11.98 0.65
CA ASP A 55 11.13 -12.94 -0.44
C ASP A 55 9.87 -12.80 -1.32
N GLY A 56 8.99 -11.87 -0.98
CA GLY A 56 7.74 -11.62 -1.70
C GLY A 56 6.58 -12.50 -1.24
N ALA A 57 6.70 -13.26 -0.15
CA ALA A 57 5.61 -14.04 0.38
C ALA A 57 4.51 -13.12 0.95
N MET A 58 3.25 -13.40 0.57
CA MET A 58 2.09 -12.65 1.05
C MET A 58 1.56 -13.29 2.33
N ILE A 59 1.50 -12.51 3.40
CA ILE A 59 1.10 -12.96 4.73
C ILE A 59 -0.17 -12.21 5.13
N GLN A 60 -1.29 -12.93 5.19
CA GLN A 60 -2.53 -12.40 5.74
C GLN A 60 -2.36 -12.17 7.24
N MET A 61 -2.63 -10.94 7.67
CA MET A 61 -2.60 -10.52 9.07
C MET A 61 -4.00 -10.35 9.65
N ASN A 62 -4.91 -9.74 8.90
CA ASN A 62 -6.27 -9.42 9.30
C ASN A 62 -7.28 -9.69 8.17
N ASP A 63 -8.55 -9.81 8.52
CA ASP A 63 -9.63 -9.89 7.55
C ASP A 63 -9.84 -8.53 6.87
N PHE A 64 -10.21 -8.52 5.57
CA PHE A 64 -10.34 -7.27 4.81
C PHE A 64 -11.44 -6.33 5.34
N GLU A 65 -12.42 -6.84 6.05
CA GLU A 65 -13.50 -6.05 6.63
C GLU A 65 -13.12 -5.37 7.96
N GLU A 66 -11.97 -5.71 8.54
CA GLU A 66 -11.47 -5.05 9.74
C GLU A 66 -11.02 -3.62 9.44
N ILE A 67 -11.33 -2.70 10.35
CA ILE A 67 -10.90 -1.30 10.24
C ILE A 67 -9.61 -1.15 11.03
N LEU A 68 -8.49 -1.13 10.32
CA LEU A 68 -7.14 -1.06 10.88
C LEU A 68 -6.63 0.38 10.97
N SER A 69 -5.58 0.61 11.74
CA SER A 69 -4.98 1.95 11.92
C SER A 69 -3.85 2.25 10.93
N ALA A 70 -3.98 1.82 9.67
CA ALA A 70 -2.93 1.91 8.67
C ALA A 70 -2.80 3.28 8.01
N THR A 71 -3.93 3.92 7.65
CA THR A 71 -3.94 5.19 6.91
C THR A 71 -4.85 6.20 7.60
N TYR A 72 -4.29 7.28 8.09
CA TYR A 72 -4.98 8.26 8.93
C TYR A 72 -6.25 8.81 8.27
N HIS A 73 -7.38 8.70 8.99
CA HIS A 73 -8.74 9.06 8.53
C HIS A 73 -9.22 8.38 7.24
N ARG A 74 -8.57 7.29 6.79
CA ARG A 74 -8.85 6.64 5.50
C ARG A 74 -9.18 5.14 5.61
N ASN A 75 -9.25 4.59 6.83
CA ASN A 75 -9.31 3.14 7.03
C ASN A 75 -10.66 2.48 6.73
N THR A 76 -11.79 3.20 6.88
CA THR A 76 -13.12 2.65 6.64
C THR A 76 -13.34 2.36 5.15
N GLY A 77 -13.64 1.11 4.81
CA GLY A 77 -13.86 0.66 3.43
C GLY A 77 -12.60 0.70 2.57
N SER A 78 -11.44 0.46 3.19
CA SER A 78 -10.15 0.35 2.49
C SER A 78 -9.38 -0.88 2.95
N VAL A 79 -8.47 -1.35 2.11
CA VAL A 79 -7.53 -2.42 2.41
C VAL A 79 -6.12 -1.85 2.43
N ALA A 80 -5.34 -2.19 3.46
CA ALA A 80 -3.95 -1.78 3.62
C ALA A 80 -3.02 -2.97 3.33
N ILE A 81 -2.08 -2.79 2.39
CA ILE A 81 -1.04 -3.75 2.04
C ILE A 81 0.31 -3.11 2.33
N THR A 82 1.23 -3.85 2.89
CA THR A 82 2.55 -3.32 3.24
C THR A 82 3.70 -4.21 2.77
N LEU A 83 4.81 -3.58 2.38
CA LEU A 83 6.10 -4.23 2.24
C LEU A 83 6.81 -4.24 3.60
N CYS A 84 7.33 -5.39 4.03
CA CYS A 84 8.19 -5.50 5.21
C CYS A 84 9.59 -4.99 4.85
N CYS A 85 9.83 -3.69 4.97
CA CYS A 85 11.09 -3.07 4.56
C CYS A 85 11.27 -1.67 5.16
N CYS A 86 12.36 -1.01 4.78
CA CYS A 86 12.66 0.38 5.08
C CYS A 86 12.91 0.70 6.56
N ALA A 87 13.43 -0.27 7.34
CA ALA A 87 13.99 0.06 8.65
C ALA A 87 15.08 1.12 8.49
N ASP A 88 15.04 2.13 9.36
CA ASP A 88 15.97 3.27 9.37
C ASP A 88 15.99 4.13 8.09
N ALA A 89 14.97 4.00 7.22
CA ALA A 89 14.84 4.88 6.06
C ALA A 89 14.58 6.34 6.47
N VAL A 90 15.23 7.28 5.79
CA VAL A 90 15.16 8.71 6.09
C VAL A 90 14.92 9.52 4.83
N ALA A 91 14.03 10.50 4.89
CA ALA A 91 13.87 11.53 3.87
C ALA A 91 14.31 12.89 4.43
N TYR A 92 15.05 13.67 3.64
CA TYR A 92 15.63 14.94 4.04
C TYR A 92 14.88 16.14 3.43
N ALA A 93 14.99 17.29 4.07
CA ALA A 93 14.31 18.52 3.65
C ALA A 93 14.75 19.04 2.26
N ASP A 94 15.91 18.64 1.78
CA ASP A 94 16.43 18.98 0.46
C ASP A 94 15.90 18.09 -0.67
N GLY A 95 15.03 17.12 -0.33
CA GLY A 95 14.44 16.17 -1.28
C GLY A 95 15.27 14.92 -1.53
N THR A 96 16.40 14.77 -0.86
CA THR A 96 17.16 13.52 -0.87
C THR A 96 16.59 12.51 0.12
N TYR A 97 16.90 11.24 -0.07
CA TYR A 97 16.43 10.16 0.82
C TYR A 97 17.44 9.02 0.86
N ASP A 98 17.33 8.20 1.89
CA ASP A 98 18.04 6.94 2.07
C ASP A 98 17.03 5.88 2.49
N LEU A 99 16.98 4.75 1.79
CA LEU A 99 16.06 3.64 2.08
C LEU A 99 16.53 2.73 3.21
N GLY A 100 17.68 2.99 3.80
CA GLY A 100 18.23 2.25 4.95
C GLY A 100 18.83 0.89 4.56
N GLU A 101 19.05 0.03 5.56
CA GLU A 101 19.64 -1.30 5.36
C GLU A 101 18.68 -2.32 4.72
N TYR A 102 17.37 -2.04 4.74
CA TYR A 102 16.32 -2.96 4.29
C TYR A 102 15.44 -2.32 3.22
N PRO A 103 16.01 -1.89 2.06
CA PRO A 103 15.20 -1.31 0.99
C PRO A 103 14.21 -2.35 0.44
N PRO A 104 13.14 -1.94 -0.26
CA PRO A 104 12.28 -2.88 -0.95
C PRO A 104 13.06 -3.81 -1.87
N THR A 105 12.77 -5.10 -1.85
CA THR A 105 13.36 -6.06 -2.77
C THR A 105 12.58 -6.09 -4.09
N THR A 106 13.21 -6.55 -5.17
CA THR A 106 12.53 -6.76 -6.46
C THR A 106 11.35 -7.73 -6.29
N GLN A 107 11.53 -8.81 -5.51
CA GLN A 107 10.46 -9.77 -5.23
C GLN A 107 9.28 -9.13 -4.50
N GLN A 108 9.55 -8.26 -3.53
CA GLN A 108 8.48 -7.52 -2.83
C GLN A 108 7.69 -6.61 -3.77
N ILE A 109 8.37 -5.88 -4.64
CA ILE A 109 7.75 -4.95 -5.59
C ILE A 109 6.89 -5.73 -6.60
N GLU A 110 7.40 -6.81 -7.16
CA GLU A 110 6.68 -7.69 -8.09
C GLU A 110 5.46 -8.33 -7.41
N SER A 111 5.64 -8.86 -6.19
CA SER A 111 4.56 -9.46 -5.41
C SER A 111 3.48 -8.43 -5.06
N MET A 112 3.84 -7.20 -4.68
CA MET A 112 2.87 -6.14 -4.42
C MET A 112 2.08 -5.78 -5.69
N ALA A 113 2.72 -5.72 -6.85
CA ALA A 113 2.03 -5.49 -8.10
C ALA A 113 1.02 -6.62 -8.39
N GLN A 114 1.42 -7.89 -8.27
CA GLN A 114 0.52 -9.03 -8.44
C GLN A 114 -0.63 -9.05 -7.43
N CYS A 115 -0.34 -8.74 -6.16
CA CYS A 115 -1.33 -8.60 -5.09
C CYS A 115 -2.37 -7.54 -5.45
N VAL A 116 -1.95 -6.36 -5.90
CA VAL A 116 -2.82 -5.26 -6.33
C VAL A 116 -3.70 -5.69 -7.51
N ALA A 117 -3.14 -6.33 -8.55
CA ALA A 117 -3.91 -6.81 -9.70
C ALA A 117 -5.01 -7.79 -9.28
N THR A 118 -4.65 -8.75 -8.42
CA THR A 118 -5.55 -9.78 -7.90
C THR A 118 -6.68 -9.16 -7.06
N LEU A 119 -6.34 -8.25 -6.16
CA LEU A 119 -7.33 -7.54 -5.34
C LEU A 119 -8.26 -6.66 -6.18
N CYS A 120 -7.73 -5.92 -7.16
CA CYS A 120 -8.55 -5.10 -8.05
C CYS A 120 -9.53 -5.96 -8.85
N THR A 121 -9.10 -7.14 -9.31
CA THR A 121 -9.98 -8.12 -9.98
C THR A 121 -11.08 -8.61 -9.01
N GLY A 122 -10.72 -9.08 -7.82
CA GLY A 122 -11.67 -9.60 -6.84
C GLY A 122 -12.65 -8.54 -6.33
N PHE A 123 -12.18 -7.32 -6.11
CA PHE A 123 -13.01 -6.18 -5.70
C PHE A 123 -13.82 -5.56 -6.84
N ASP A 124 -13.56 -5.94 -8.10
CA ASP A 124 -14.17 -5.31 -9.28
C ASP A 124 -13.98 -3.78 -9.26
N ILE A 125 -12.72 -3.36 -9.23
CA ILE A 125 -12.27 -1.96 -9.28
C ILE A 125 -11.10 -1.82 -10.25
N PRO A 126 -10.93 -0.65 -10.90
CA PRO A 126 -9.81 -0.43 -11.80
C PRO A 126 -8.48 -0.21 -11.04
N ILE A 127 -7.36 -0.46 -11.74
CA ILE A 127 -6.02 -0.12 -11.26
C ILE A 127 -5.72 1.32 -11.68
N ASP A 128 -6.11 2.27 -10.86
CA ASP A 128 -5.85 3.69 -11.05
C ASP A 128 -5.58 4.36 -9.70
N ILE A 129 -5.20 5.63 -9.71
CA ILE A 129 -4.88 6.37 -8.49
C ILE A 129 -6.11 6.59 -7.58
N GLU A 130 -7.34 6.51 -8.13
CA GLU A 130 -8.54 6.64 -7.31
C GLU A 130 -8.79 5.41 -6.42
N HIS A 131 -8.28 4.23 -6.85
CA HIS A 131 -8.54 2.96 -6.17
C HIS A 131 -7.29 2.31 -5.57
N VAL A 132 -6.10 2.64 -6.10
CA VAL A 132 -4.81 2.13 -5.61
C VAL A 132 -3.87 3.30 -5.36
N MET A 133 -3.55 3.56 -4.12
CA MET A 133 -2.82 4.74 -3.71
C MET A 133 -1.74 4.38 -2.69
N THR A 134 -0.55 4.96 -2.81
CA THR A 134 0.46 4.85 -1.74
C THR A 134 0.08 5.72 -0.55
N HIS A 135 0.62 5.41 0.62
CA HIS A 135 0.44 6.28 1.79
C HIS A 135 1.00 7.68 1.54
N ALA A 136 2.11 7.80 0.82
CA ALA A 136 2.67 9.10 0.44
C ALA A 136 1.71 9.94 -0.43
N GLU A 137 1.04 9.31 -1.41
CA GLU A 137 0.04 9.98 -2.25
C GLU A 137 -1.19 10.40 -1.42
N ALA A 138 -1.65 9.57 -0.48
CA ALA A 138 -2.73 9.89 0.43
C ALA A 138 -2.36 11.04 1.37
N ALA A 139 -1.18 11.01 1.99
CA ALA A 139 -0.68 12.07 2.86
C ALA A 139 -0.50 13.41 2.12
N ASN A 140 -0.25 13.36 0.81
CA ASN A 140 -0.23 14.54 -0.06
C ASN A 140 -1.63 14.95 -0.56
N ASN A 141 -2.70 14.41 0.05
CA ASN A 141 -4.11 14.71 -0.23
C ASN A 141 -4.56 14.50 -1.68
N GLN A 142 -3.93 13.57 -2.41
CA GLN A 142 -4.31 13.26 -3.79
C GLN A 142 -5.67 12.55 -3.90
N ASP A 143 -6.20 12.06 -2.77
CA ASP A 143 -7.55 11.50 -2.65
C ASP A 143 -8.62 12.56 -2.31
N GLY A 144 -8.24 13.80 -2.08
CA GLY A 144 -9.14 14.90 -1.75
C GLY A 144 -9.69 14.88 -0.32
N VAL A 145 -9.15 14.06 0.59
CA VAL A 145 -9.63 13.97 1.98
C VAL A 145 -9.18 15.16 2.83
N TYR A 146 -8.06 15.79 2.49
CA TYR A 146 -7.52 16.98 3.16
C TYR A 146 -7.37 16.84 4.69
N CYS A 147 -6.83 15.73 5.15
CA CYS A 147 -6.44 15.54 6.53
C CYS A 147 -4.94 15.32 6.66
N HIS A 148 -4.36 15.82 7.74
CA HIS A 148 -2.92 15.80 7.99
C HIS A 148 -2.57 14.84 9.10
N GLU A 149 -1.50 14.08 8.92
CA GLU A 149 -0.89 13.26 9.95
C GLU A 149 0.08 14.11 10.80
N PRO A 150 0.23 13.80 12.09
CA PRO A 150 1.12 14.57 12.98
C PRO A 150 2.61 14.27 12.74
N TYR A 151 2.97 13.39 11.83
CA TYR A 151 4.34 12.94 11.56
C TYR A 151 4.65 12.99 10.08
N GLY A 152 5.83 13.41 9.72
CA GLY A 152 6.27 13.38 8.35
C GLY A 152 7.72 13.80 8.18
N PRO A 153 8.31 13.49 7.03
CA PRO A 153 9.63 13.97 6.68
C PRO A 153 9.60 15.47 6.35
N GLY A 154 10.74 16.11 6.43
CA GLY A 154 10.88 17.55 6.21
C GLY A 154 10.67 18.05 4.78
N ASN A 155 10.39 17.18 3.80
CA ASN A 155 10.33 17.52 2.37
C ASN A 155 8.90 17.75 1.83
N GLY A 156 7.95 18.11 2.69
CA GLY A 156 6.60 18.51 2.30
C GLY A 156 5.60 17.38 2.15
N CYS A 157 5.97 16.13 2.43
CA CYS A 157 5.09 14.98 2.52
C CYS A 157 5.02 14.50 3.97
N GLU A 158 3.83 14.35 4.54
CA GLU A 158 3.64 13.95 5.94
C GLU A 158 3.99 12.48 6.18
N ARG A 159 3.71 11.63 5.22
CA ARG A 159 4.19 10.25 5.14
C ARG A 159 4.81 10.05 3.78
N TRP A 160 5.80 9.17 3.70
CA TRP A 160 6.49 8.93 2.43
C TRP A 160 6.59 7.45 2.07
N ASP A 161 5.78 6.62 2.73
CA ASP A 161 5.66 5.19 2.42
C ASP A 161 5.38 5.01 0.93
N LEU A 162 6.30 4.34 0.25
CA LEU A 162 6.25 4.10 -1.20
C LEU A 162 6.19 5.38 -2.07
N ALA A 163 6.67 6.52 -1.58
CA ALA A 163 6.96 7.65 -2.44
C ALA A 163 8.00 7.28 -3.51
N VAL A 164 8.91 6.37 -3.16
CA VAL A 164 9.95 5.77 -3.99
C VAL A 164 10.04 4.28 -3.69
N LEU A 165 10.56 3.47 -4.61
CA LEU A 165 10.75 2.02 -4.44
C LEU A 165 12.22 1.63 -4.41
N GLU A 166 13.05 2.35 -5.17
CA GLU A 166 14.48 2.11 -5.30
C GLU A 166 15.27 3.39 -5.04
N GLN A 167 16.53 3.21 -4.64
CA GLN A 167 17.43 4.34 -4.47
C GLN A 167 17.71 5.02 -5.81
N GLY A 168 17.38 6.31 -5.92
CA GLY A 168 17.53 7.09 -7.15
C GLY A 168 16.22 7.31 -7.92
N ASP A 169 15.11 6.73 -7.48
CA ASP A 169 13.79 7.01 -8.05
C ASP A 169 13.42 8.51 -7.91
N ASN A 170 12.61 8.97 -8.84
CA ASN A 170 12.00 10.28 -8.70
C ASN A 170 11.03 10.31 -7.52
N TRP A 171 11.07 11.40 -6.75
CA TRP A 171 10.15 11.58 -5.62
C TRP A 171 8.69 11.48 -6.07
N MET A 172 7.88 10.68 -5.34
CA MET A 172 6.48 10.36 -5.63
C MET A 172 6.23 9.48 -6.86
N SER A 173 7.23 8.78 -7.40
CA SER A 173 7.04 7.85 -8.54
C SER A 173 6.59 6.44 -8.12
N GLY A 174 6.71 6.07 -6.85
CA GLY A 174 6.50 4.69 -6.42
C GLY A 174 5.11 4.13 -6.72
N GLY A 175 4.06 4.92 -6.52
CA GLY A 175 2.69 4.52 -6.84
C GLY A 175 2.47 4.28 -8.35
N ASP A 176 3.01 5.16 -9.19
CA ASP A 176 2.93 5.01 -10.65
C ASP A 176 3.67 3.76 -11.12
N ILE A 177 4.85 3.46 -10.55
CA ILE A 177 5.61 2.25 -10.90
C ILE A 177 4.79 0.99 -10.57
N ILE A 178 4.21 0.90 -9.37
CA ILE A 178 3.39 -0.27 -8.99
C ILE A 178 2.17 -0.40 -9.90
N ARG A 179 1.45 0.67 -10.16
CA ARG A 179 0.29 0.66 -11.07
C ARG A 179 0.67 0.28 -12.50
N PHE A 180 1.84 0.75 -12.99
CA PHE A 180 2.33 0.44 -14.33
C PHE A 180 2.78 -1.01 -14.49
N LEU A 181 3.44 -1.62 -13.49
CA LEU A 181 3.86 -3.02 -13.52
C LEU A 181 2.66 -3.96 -13.76
N ASN A 182 1.48 -3.60 -13.28
CA ASN A 182 0.26 -4.36 -13.49
C ASN A 182 -0.18 -4.43 -14.97
N TYR A 183 0.10 -3.41 -15.77
CA TYR A 183 -0.20 -3.44 -17.22
C TYR A 183 0.72 -4.39 -17.99
N LEU A 184 1.93 -4.64 -17.47
CA LEU A 184 2.89 -5.55 -18.10
C LEU A 184 2.64 -7.02 -17.72
N CYS A 185 2.09 -7.30 -16.54
CA CYS A 185 1.79 -8.65 -16.05
C CYS A 185 0.42 -9.18 -16.49
N GLY A 186 -0.47 -8.34 -17.00
CA GLY A 186 -1.85 -8.67 -17.40
C GLY A 186 -2.06 -8.96 -18.90
N SER A 187 -0.97 -9.07 -19.67
CA SER A 187 -1.02 -9.35 -21.13
C SER A 187 -0.52 -10.74 -21.46
#